data_c07ceb6295b83fd90d1031d925c8f1f3
#
_entry.id   c07ceb6295b83fd90d1031d925c8f1f3
#
_cell.length_a   1.000
_cell.length_b   1.000
_cell.length_c   1.000
_cell.angle_alpha   90.00
_cell.angle_beta   90.00
_cell.angle_gamma   90.00
#
_symmetry.space_group_name_H-M   'P 1'
#
loop_
_entity.id
_entity.type
_entity.pdbx_description
1 polymer ?
#
loop_
_entity_poly.entity_id
_entity_poly.type
_entity_poly.pdbx_seq_one_letter_code
_entity_poly.pdbx_strand_id
1 'polypeptide(L)'
;MVGIFNFNSDGIRMTVMESKKSLTTEQLEDAARLKALYESKKKSLGVTQYTIADELGITQGAVGHYLNGRNALNLSVAAAFAKILQVSIADFSPSIGNEAQKILSREPSNIKYIGPYNKSREYPLISWVQAGAWAEAIEPYTLDEVDEWYESDVKIFGKAFWLRVEGDSMTAPTGVSVPEGTLVLVDTGRDAINGSLVIAKMVDANEATFKKLIIDGGQKYLKGLNPAWPMKEINGNCKIIGVAVQTMMRLV
;
A
#
# COMPACT_ATOMS: atom_id res chain seq x y z
N MET A 1 41.78 -28.73 5.82
CA MET A 1 41.35 -29.03 7.20
C MET A 1 42.56 -29.05 8.08
N VAL A 2 42.86 -28.00 8.82
CA VAL A 2 44.01 -27.93 9.75
C VAL A 2 43.40 -27.93 11.15
N GLY A 3 43.54 -29.04 11.83
CA GLY A 3 43.09 -29.19 13.21
C GLY A 3 44.23 -28.75 14.16
N ILE A 4 43.96 -27.81 15.03
CA ILE A 4 44.87 -27.47 16.13
C ILE A 4 44.44 -28.28 17.34
N PHE A 5 45.33 -29.11 17.89
CA PHE A 5 45.11 -29.88 19.10
C PHE A 5 45.63 -29.07 20.31
N ASN A 6 44.75 -28.74 21.23
CA ASN A 6 45.14 -28.24 22.54
C ASN A 6 44.84 -29.33 23.57
N PHE A 7 45.86 -29.74 24.33
CA PHE A 7 45.74 -30.69 25.44
C PHE A 7 45.57 -29.92 26.77
N ASN A 8 44.45 -30.15 27.44
CA ASN A 8 44.28 -29.78 28.82
C ASN A 8 43.89 -31.05 29.62
N SER A 9 44.23 -31.07 30.91
CA SER A 9 44.16 -32.22 31.82
C SER A 9 42.75 -32.83 32.04
N ASP A 10 41.70 -32.33 31.44
CA ASP A 10 40.31 -32.78 31.63
C ASP A 10 39.54 -33.26 30.40
N GLY A 11 40.25 -33.86 29.44
CA GLY A 11 39.62 -34.52 28.28
C GLY A 11 39.63 -33.69 27.00
N ILE A 12 39.65 -34.42 25.87
CA ILE A 12 39.73 -33.86 24.52
C ILE A 12 38.37 -33.23 24.16
N ARG A 13 38.29 -31.88 24.09
CA ARG A 13 37.21 -31.18 23.41
C ARG A 13 37.64 -30.84 21.98
N MET A 14 37.04 -31.49 21.01
CA MET A 14 37.16 -31.10 19.61
C MET A 14 36.35 -29.84 19.37
N THR A 15 37.00 -28.68 19.26
CA THR A 15 36.39 -27.46 18.74
C THR A 15 36.66 -27.41 17.24
N VAL A 16 35.66 -27.78 16.44
CA VAL A 16 35.70 -27.54 15.00
C VAL A 16 35.54 -26.07 14.75
N MET A 17 36.62 -25.36 14.49
CA MET A 17 36.53 -24.00 13.93
C MET A 17 36.08 -24.15 12.47
N GLU A 18 34.79 -23.90 12.20
CA GLU A 18 34.35 -23.67 10.84
C GLU A 18 35.07 -22.42 10.30
N SER A 19 35.94 -22.62 9.31
CA SER A 19 36.57 -21.52 8.59
C SER A 19 35.49 -20.74 7.89
N LYS A 20 35.33 -19.47 8.25
CA LYS A 20 34.37 -18.54 7.61
C LYS A 20 34.66 -18.54 6.11
N LYS A 21 33.74 -19.05 5.32
CA LYS A 21 33.88 -19.18 3.86
C LYS A 21 34.10 -17.76 3.30
N SER A 22 35.22 -17.58 2.55
CA SER A 22 35.47 -16.29 1.88
C SER A 22 34.36 -15.97 0.90
N LEU A 23 33.96 -14.69 0.83
CA LEU A 23 32.95 -14.22 -0.12
C LEU A 23 33.45 -14.38 -1.56
N THR A 24 32.53 -14.66 -2.48
CA THR A 24 32.83 -14.68 -3.91
C THR A 24 33.01 -13.26 -4.44
N THR A 25 33.64 -13.12 -5.61
CA THR A 25 33.80 -11.83 -6.28
C THR A 25 32.47 -11.13 -6.51
N GLU A 26 31.45 -11.88 -6.95
CA GLU A 26 30.10 -11.36 -7.14
C GLU A 26 29.48 -10.81 -5.84
N GLN A 27 29.63 -11.53 -4.73
CA GLN A 27 29.12 -11.09 -3.42
C GLN A 27 29.83 -9.82 -2.91
N LEU A 28 31.12 -9.67 -3.24
CA LEU A 28 31.87 -8.44 -2.91
C LEU A 28 31.41 -7.25 -3.77
N GLU A 29 31.13 -7.48 -5.04
CA GLU A 29 30.58 -6.46 -5.93
C GLU A 29 29.16 -6.04 -5.51
N ASP A 30 28.32 -7.00 -5.10
CA ASP A 30 26.98 -6.74 -4.55
C ASP A 30 27.07 -5.80 -3.32
N ALA A 31 27.96 -6.11 -2.39
CA ALA A 31 28.20 -5.29 -1.21
C ALA A 31 28.70 -3.88 -1.58
N ALA A 32 29.58 -3.77 -2.58
CA ALA A 32 30.07 -2.48 -3.05
C ALA A 32 28.95 -1.62 -3.68
N ARG A 33 28.12 -2.22 -4.54
CA ARG A 33 26.93 -1.55 -5.13
C ARG A 33 25.94 -1.13 -4.06
N LEU A 34 25.62 -2.01 -3.09
CA LEU A 34 24.74 -1.69 -1.97
C LEU A 34 25.28 -0.52 -1.15
N LYS A 35 26.58 -0.53 -0.84
CA LYS A 35 27.22 0.56 -0.11
C LYS A 35 27.14 1.89 -0.86
N ALA A 36 27.38 1.90 -2.15
CA ALA A 36 27.25 3.09 -2.99
C ALA A 36 25.82 3.67 -2.97
N LEU A 37 24.80 2.81 -3.08
CA LEU A 37 23.39 3.19 -2.96
C LEU A 37 23.07 3.74 -1.58
N TYR A 38 23.52 3.09 -0.51
CA TYR A 38 23.36 3.58 0.84
C TYR A 38 23.97 4.98 1.02
N GLU A 39 25.23 5.19 0.62
CA GLU A 39 25.90 6.47 0.75
C GLU A 39 25.20 7.59 -0.03
N SER A 40 24.69 7.30 -1.24
CA SER A 40 23.99 8.27 -2.08
C SER A 40 22.63 8.67 -1.52
N LYS A 41 21.91 7.74 -0.87
CA LYS A 41 20.51 7.92 -0.44
C LYS A 41 20.33 8.22 1.05
N LYS A 42 21.29 7.88 1.90
CA LYS A 42 21.16 8.00 3.37
C LYS A 42 20.73 9.38 3.85
N LYS A 43 21.23 10.46 3.22
CA LYS A 43 20.90 11.84 3.61
C LYS A 43 19.47 12.22 3.17
N SER A 44 19.09 11.91 1.94
CA SER A 44 17.77 12.25 1.40
C SER A 44 16.64 11.47 2.06
N LEU A 45 16.90 10.23 2.46
CA LEU A 45 15.91 9.35 3.11
C LEU A 45 15.98 9.41 4.64
N GLY A 46 16.95 10.13 5.24
CA GLY A 46 17.15 10.14 6.69
C GLY A 46 17.54 8.79 7.29
N VAL A 47 18.14 7.90 6.48
CA VAL A 47 18.44 6.51 6.86
C VAL A 47 19.84 6.43 7.48
N THR A 48 19.94 5.73 8.62
CA THR A 48 21.20 5.44 9.31
C THR A 48 21.41 3.93 9.42
N GLN A 49 22.62 3.50 9.76
CA GLN A 49 22.86 2.08 10.04
C GLN A 49 22.07 1.58 11.26
N TYR A 50 21.70 2.47 12.18
CA TYR A 50 20.85 2.14 13.33
C TYR A 50 19.41 1.85 12.90
N THR A 51 18.83 2.69 12.03
CA THR A 51 17.47 2.46 11.53
C THR A 51 17.37 1.20 10.69
N ILE A 52 18.43 0.85 9.93
CA ILE A 52 18.52 -0.42 9.20
C ILE A 52 18.63 -1.60 10.15
N ALA A 53 19.44 -1.46 11.21
CA ALA A 53 19.63 -2.50 12.22
C ALA A 53 18.33 -2.83 12.95
N ASP A 54 17.56 -1.81 13.31
CA ASP A 54 16.26 -1.93 13.98
C ASP A 54 15.24 -2.66 13.09
N GLU A 55 15.11 -2.25 11.83
CA GLU A 55 14.21 -2.90 10.85
C GLU A 55 14.57 -4.36 10.58
N LEU A 56 15.88 -4.70 10.59
CA LEU A 56 16.37 -6.07 10.38
C LEU A 56 16.42 -6.93 11.65
N GLY A 57 16.23 -6.33 12.83
CA GLY A 57 16.39 -7.03 14.11
C GLY A 57 17.84 -7.50 14.37
N ILE A 58 18.85 -6.77 13.88
CA ILE A 58 20.28 -7.09 14.00
C ILE A 58 21.06 -5.94 14.64
N THR A 59 22.33 -6.16 14.93
CA THR A 59 23.18 -5.09 15.46
C THR A 59 23.65 -4.13 14.36
N GLN A 60 23.91 -2.87 14.71
CA GLN A 60 24.48 -1.88 13.80
C GLN A 60 25.81 -2.36 13.18
N GLY A 61 26.65 -3.06 13.96
CA GLY A 61 27.88 -3.67 13.46
C GLY A 61 27.64 -4.71 12.37
N ALA A 62 26.55 -5.51 12.47
CA ALA A 62 26.19 -6.48 11.45
C ALA A 62 25.75 -5.78 10.14
N VAL A 63 25.04 -4.65 10.20
CA VAL A 63 24.76 -3.81 9.04
C VAL A 63 26.04 -3.36 8.36
N GLY A 64 27.02 -2.88 9.15
CA GLY A 64 28.35 -2.51 8.66
C GLY A 64 29.09 -3.69 7.98
N HIS A 65 28.91 -4.93 8.45
CA HIS A 65 29.49 -6.11 7.84
C HIS A 65 28.91 -6.40 6.46
N TYR A 66 27.60 -6.22 6.25
CA TYR A 66 26.98 -6.34 4.92
C TYR A 66 27.49 -5.25 3.97
N LEU A 67 27.49 -4.00 4.40
CA LEU A 67 27.92 -2.86 3.57
C LEU A 67 29.42 -2.92 3.19
N ASN A 68 30.26 -3.56 4.00
CA ASN A 68 31.69 -3.67 3.75
C ASN A 68 32.11 -5.05 3.20
N GLY A 69 31.18 -5.89 2.75
CA GLY A 69 31.48 -7.17 2.16
C GLY A 69 32.18 -8.15 3.12
N ARG A 70 31.80 -8.14 4.40
CA ARG A 70 32.24 -9.13 5.40
C ARG A 70 31.24 -10.25 5.59
N ASN A 71 29.99 -10.01 5.26
CA ASN A 71 28.90 -11.01 5.25
C ASN A 71 28.24 -10.99 3.87
N ALA A 72 27.90 -12.18 3.35
CA ALA A 72 27.12 -12.32 2.14
C ALA A 72 25.67 -11.86 2.37
N LEU A 73 25.11 -11.15 1.38
CA LEU A 73 23.68 -10.87 1.35
C LEU A 73 22.91 -12.18 1.14
N ASN A 74 21.77 -12.28 1.81
CA ASN A 74 20.73 -13.26 1.50
C ASN A 74 19.47 -12.53 1.07
N LEU A 75 18.49 -13.25 0.54
CA LEU A 75 17.25 -12.67 0.01
C LEU A 75 16.52 -11.79 1.05
N SER A 76 16.44 -12.24 2.30
CA SER A 76 15.74 -11.49 3.38
C SER A 76 16.43 -10.15 3.68
N VAL A 77 17.75 -10.18 3.84
CA VAL A 77 18.55 -8.96 4.09
C VAL A 77 18.52 -8.04 2.88
N ALA A 78 18.64 -8.58 1.66
CA ALA A 78 18.58 -7.80 0.43
C ALA A 78 17.21 -7.12 0.27
N ALA A 79 16.11 -7.82 0.57
CA ALA A 79 14.76 -7.28 0.52
C ALA A 79 14.57 -6.10 1.51
N ALA A 80 15.10 -6.22 2.73
CA ALA A 80 15.01 -5.14 3.72
C ALA A 80 15.83 -3.91 3.30
N PHE A 81 17.06 -4.08 2.79
CA PHE A 81 17.84 -2.96 2.24
C PHE A 81 17.13 -2.31 1.05
N ALA A 82 16.58 -3.10 0.13
CA ALA A 82 15.83 -2.59 -1.03
C ALA A 82 14.64 -1.74 -0.61
N LYS A 83 13.86 -2.20 0.38
CA LYS A 83 12.72 -1.49 0.98
C LYS A 83 13.17 -0.15 1.60
N ILE A 84 14.18 -0.19 2.47
CA ILE A 84 14.62 1.00 3.22
C ILE A 84 15.25 2.05 2.29
N LEU A 85 16.05 1.62 1.31
CA LEU A 85 16.71 2.51 0.35
C LEU A 85 15.83 2.87 -0.84
N GLN A 86 14.62 2.32 -0.94
CA GLN A 86 13.69 2.53 -2.04
C GLN A 86 14.33 2.25 -3.40
N VAL A 87 14.93 1.06 -3.54
CA VAL A 87 15.58 0.56 -4.75
C VAL A 87 15.16 -0.87 -5.02
N SER A 88 15.42 -1.37 -6.25
CA SER A 88 15.27 -2.79 -6.57
C SER A 88 16.43 -3.61 -5.98
N ILE A 89 16.17 -4.87 -5.59
CA ILE A 89 17.24 -5.80 -5.23
C ILE A 89 18.23 -5.95 -6.40
N ALA A 90 17.74 -5.96 -7.63
CA ALA A 90 18.56 -6.08 -8.83
C ALA A 90 19.55 -4.91 -9.03
N ASP A 91 19.29 -3.73 -8.43
CA ASP A 91 20.17 -2.56 -8.54
C ASP A 91 21.51 -2.77 -7.82
N PHE A 92 21.56 -3.66 -6.82
CA PHE A 92 22.80 -3.97 -6.10
C PHE A 92 23.18 -5.45 -6.12
N SER A 93 22.23 -6.36 -6.26
CA SER A 93 22.47 -7.81 -6.37
C SER A 93 21.59 -8.43 -7.46
N PRO A 94 22.05 -8.45 -8.73
CA PRO A 94 21.29 -9.03 -9.83
C PRO A 94 20.94 -10.52 -9.65
N SER A 95 21.84 -11.29 -9.05
CA SER A 95 21.60 -12.73 -8.80
C SER A 95 20.47 -12.96 -7.80
N ILE A 96 20.47 -12.23 -6.66
CA ILE A 96 19.40 -12.32 -5.66
C ILE A 96 18.09 -11.74 -6.24
N GLY A 97 18.17 -10.66 -7.03
CA GLY A 97 17.02 -10.11 -7.73
C GLY A 97 16.36 -11.10 -8.68
N ASN A 98 17.16 -11.84 -9.46
CA ASN A 98 16.68 -12.92 -10.33
C ASN A 98 16.10 -14.10 -9.55
N GLU A 99 16.70 -14.46 -8.41
CA GLU A 99 16.17 -15.49 -7.51
C GLU A 99 14.80 -15.08 -6.96
N ALA A 100 14.66 -13.85 -6.49
CA ALA A 100 13.39 -13.30 -6.03
C ALA A 100 12.31 -13.38 -7.13
N GLN A 101 12.65 -12.99 -8.37
CA GLN A 101 11.72 -13.10 -9.50
C GLN A 101 11.35 -14.55 -9.82
N LYS A 102 12.30 -15.51 -9.75
CA LYS A 102 12.01 -16.93 -9.97
C LYS A 102 11.10 -17.53 -8.89
N ILE A 103 11.22 -17.10 -7.65
CA ILE A 103 10.31 -17.49 -6.57
C ILE A 103 8.90 -16.95 -6.86
N LEU A 104 8.77 -15.70 -7.25
CA LEU A 104 7.50 -15.08 -7.62
C LEU A 104 6.87 -15.66 -8.90
N SER A 105 7.67 -16.18 -9.83
CA SER A 105 7.19 -16.78 -11.09
C SER A 105 6.86 -18.28 -11.00
N ARG A 106 7.18 -18.96 -9.89
CA ARG A 106 6.91 -20.41 -9.71
C ARG A 106 5.47 -20.72 -9.32
N GLU A 107 4.72 -19.74 -8.83
CA GLU A 107 3.28 -19.87 -8.62
C GLU A 107 2.57 -19.36 -9.88
N PRO A 108 1.56 -20.06 -10.43
CA PRO A 108 0.65 -19.49 -11.41
C PRO A 108 -0.27 -18.50 -10.67
N SER A 109 0.29 -17.42 -10.19
CA SER A 109 -0.46 -16.43 -9.44
C SER A 109 -0.95 -15.36 -10.40
N ASN A 110 -2.24 -15.09 -10.36
CA ASN A 110 -2.87 -13.90 -10.92
C ASN A 110 -2.42 -12.62 -10.14
N ILE A 111 -1.40 -12.72 -9.28
CA ILE A 111 -0.87 -11.67 -8.42
C ILE A 111 0.45 -11.17 -9.04
N LYS A 112 0.49 -9.89 -9.37
CA LYS A 112 1.68 -9.20 -9.83
C LYS A 112 2.25 -8.34 -8.70
N TYR A 113 3.54 -8.52 -8.37
CA TYR A 113 4.22 -7.59 -7.48
C TYR A 113 4.35 -6.20 -8.14
N ILE A 114 3.81 -5.18 -7.50
CA ILE A 114 3.78 -3.79 -8.01
C ILE A 114 4.78 -2.85 -7.32
N GLY A 115 5.67 -3.35 -6.47
CA GLY A 115 6.70 -2.54 -5.81
C GLY A 115 6.60 -2.54 -4.28
N PRO A 116 7.51 -1.84 -3.60
CA PRO A 116 7.46 -1.70 -2.16
C PRO A 116 6.21 -0.93 -1.74
N TYR A 117 5.63 -1.33 -0.60
CA TYR A 117 4.54 -0.60 0.03
C TYR A 117 5.01 0.82 0.40
N ASN A 118 4.44 1.82 -0.26
CA ASN A 118 4.54 3.19 0.19
C ASN A 118 3.47 3.41 1.26
N LYS A 119 3.85 3.98 2.41
CA LYS A 119 2.89 4.27 3.48
C LYS A 119 1.70 5.03 2.90
N SER A 120 0.57 4.34 2.80
CA SER A 120 -0.69 4.89 2.34
C SER A 120 -1.18 5.92 3.36
N ARG A 121 -1.99 6.85 2.90
CA ARG A 121 -2.69 7.76 3.80
C ARG A 121 -3.93 7.06 4.35
N GLU A 122 -4.23 7.31 5.60
CA GLU A 122 -5.46 6.82 6.23
C GLU A 122 -6.58 7.83 6.05
N TYR A 123 -7.79 7.33 5.80
CA TYR A 123 -9.01 8.10 5.65
C TYR A 123 -10.10 7.53 6.55
N PRO A 124 -10.93 8.38 7.18
CA PRO A 124 -11.97 7.94 8.10
C PRO A 124 -13.10 7.21 7.38
N LEU A 125 -13.68 6.20 8.04
CA LEU A 125 -14.97 5.65 7.66
C LEU A 125 -16.06 6.48 8.33
N ILE A 126 -16.95 7.08 7.55
CA ILE A 126 -18.06 7.92 8.05
C ILE A 126 -19.42 7.35 7.64
N SER A 127 -20.45 7.79 8.32
CA SER A 127 -21.84 7.44 7.99
C SER A 127 -22.38 8.24 6.80
N TRP A 128 -23.48 7.77 6.20
CA TRP A 128 -24.19 8.46 5.12
C TRP A 128 -24.75 9.83 5.57
N VAL A 129 -25.16 9.95 6.83
CA VAL A 129 -25.62 11.22 7.43
C VAL A 129 -24.47 12.19 7.54
N GLN A 130 -23.31 11.76 8.05
CA GLN A 130 -22.10 12.60 8.12
C GLN A 130 -21.64 13.03 6.72
N ALA A 131 -21.67 12.13 5.73
CA ALA A 131 -21.38 12.48 4.34
C ALA A 131 -22.38 13.51 3.79
N GLY A 132 -23.66 13.41 4.15
CA GLY A 132 -24.68 14.40 3.81
C GLY A 132 -24.39 15.79 4.42
N ALA A 133 -23.94 15.84 5.67
CA ALA A 133 -23.55 17.08 6.34
C ALA A 133 -22.30 17.72 5.68
N TRP A 134 -21.41 16.95 5.10
CA TRP A 134 -20.27 17.44 4.33
C TRP A 134 -20.68 18.36 3.16
N ALA A 135 -21.84 18.11 2.57
CA ALA A 135 -22.41 18.97 1.53
C ALA A 135 -22.73 20.39 2.02
N GLU A 136 -22.91 20.57 3.31
CA GLU A 136 -23.29 21.86 3.94
C GLU A 136 -22.07 22.68 4.42
N ALA A 137 -20.86 22.23 4.10
CA ALA A 137 -19.59 22.85 4.51
C ALA A 137 -19.38 22.89 6.05
N ILE A 138 -20.11 22.08 6.79
CA ILE A 138 -19.89 21.84 8.22
C ILE A 138 -18.87 20.72 8.31
N GLU A 139 -17.86 20.80 9.16
CA GLU A 139 -17.01 19.66 9.47
C GLU A 139 -17.85 18.63 10.23
N PRO A 140 -18.20 17.49 9.60
CA PRO A 140 -19.29 16.63 10.09
C PRO A 140 -18.88 15.74 11.26
N TYR A 141 -17.63 15.79 11.68
CA TYR A 141 -17.10 15.01 12.81
C TYR A 141 -15.90 15.71 13.45
N THR A 142 -15.71 15.50 14.73
CA THR A 142 -14.42 15.65 15.37
C THR A 142 -13.61 14.37 15.12
N LEU A 143 -12.32 14.48 14.90
CA LEU A 143 -11.45 13.31 14.65
C LEU A 143 -11.55 12.25 15.75
N ASP A 144 -11.95 12.66 16.95
CA ASP A 144 -12.15 11.80 18.11
C ASP A 144 -13.43 10.94 18.05
N GLU A 145 -14.34 11.20 17.10
CA GLU A 145 -15.61 10.47 16.90
C GLU A 145 -15.53 9.39 15.82
N VAL A 146 -14.36 9.20 15.18
CA VAL A 146 -14.18 8.23 14.11
C VAL A 146 -13.43 7.01 14.64
N ASP A 147 -14.14 5.89 14.72
CA ASP A 147 -13.60 4.64 15.25
C ASP A 147 -12.78 3.84 14.22
N GLU A 148 -13.09 3.97 12.93
CA GLU A 148 -12.49 3.18 11.87
C GLU A 148 -11.78 4.04 10.82
N TRP A 149 -10.51 3.69 10.53
CA TRP A 149 -9.69 4.32 9.52
C TRP A 149 -9.14 3.25 8.57
N TYR A 150 -9.11 3.56 7.28
CA TYR A 150 -8.62 2.66 6.25
C TYR A 150 -7.63 3.35 5.34
N GLU A 151 -6.56 2.64 5.01
CA GLU A 151 -5.51 3.12 4.14
C GLU A 151 -5.91 3.15 2.66
N SER A 152 -5.31 4.09 1.91
CA SER A 152 -5.36 4.11 0.46
C SER A 152 -4.10 4.77 -0.11
N ASP A 153 -3.62 4.23 -1.22
CA ASP A 153 -2.52 4.75 -2.04
C ASP A 153 -3.01 5.61 -3.21
N VAL A 154 -4.32 5.75 -3.37
CA VAL A 154 -4.92 6.56 -4.43
C VAL A 154 -4.59 8.03 -4.22
N LYS A 155 -4.20 8.71 -5.31
CA LYS A 155 -3.99 10.16 -5.29
C LYS A 155 -5.32 10.89 -5.10
N ILE A 156 -5.43 11.61 -3.99
CA ILE A 156 -6.58 12.43 -3.61
C ILE A 156 -6.28 13.89 -3.91
N PHE A 157 -7.27 14.62 -4.43
CA PHE A 157 -7.16 16.03 -4.79
C PHE A 157 -7.82 16.98 -3.78
N GLY A 158 -8.76 16.45 -2.97
CA GLY A 158 -9.42 17.20 -1.92
C GLY A 158 -9.33 16.51 -0.56
N LYS A 159 -10.37 16.65 0.25
CA LYS A 159 -10.59 15.81 1.42
C LYS A 159 -11.13 14.45 0.96
N ALA A 160 -10.87 13.37 1.71
CA ALA A 160 -11.40 12.05 1.38
C ALA A 160 -11.90 11.32 2.62
N PHE A 161 -12.83 10.41 2.41
CA PHE A 161 -13.41 9.55 3.43
C PHE A 161 -13.92 8.25 2.80
N TRP A 162 -14.04 7.22 3.62
CA TRP A 162 -14.68 5.98 3.24
C TRP A 162 -16.16 5.99 3.62
N LEU A 163 -16.97 5.33 2.81
CA LEU A 163 -18.37 5.01 3.09
C LEU A 163 -18.59 3.52 2.91
N ARG A 164 -19.42 2.92 3.76
CA ARG A 164 -19.88 1.53 3.58
C ARG A 164 -21.15 1.55 2.73
N VAL A 165 -21.15 0.84 1.60
CA VAL A 165 -22.31 0.77 0.72
C VAL A 165 -23.46 0.04 1.41
N GLU A 166 -24.63 0.64 1.36
CA GLU A 166 -25.88 0.09 1.87
C GLU A 166 -26.87 -0.14 0.73
N GLY A 167 -27.58 -1.26 0.82
CA GLY A 167 -28.54 -1.69 -0.19
C GLY A 167 -27.93 -2.09 -1.53
N ASP A 168 -28.78 -2.44 -2.48
CA ASP A 168 -28.43 -3.08 -3.74
C ASP A 168 -28.41 -2.15 -4.97
N SER A 169 -28.66 -0.85 -4.78
CA SER A 169 -28.80 0.08 -5.90
C SER A 169 -27.55 0.19 -6.79
N MET A 170 -26.38 -0.19 -6.26
CA MET A 170 -25.11 -0.18 -6.99
C MET A 170 -24.60 -1.59 -7.31
N THR A 171 -25.44 -2.61 -7.15
CA THR A 171 -25.16 -3.99 -7.52
C THR A 171 -25.59 -4.23 -8.97
N ALA A 172 -24.65 -4.39 -9.87
CA ALA A 172 -24.93 -4.61 -11.29
C ALA A 172 -24.81 -6.10 -11.66
N PRO A 173 -25.64 -6.60 -12.58
CA PRO A 173 -25.52 -7.97 -13.08
C PRO A 173 -24.31 -8.18 -13.99
N THR A 174 -23.79 -7.11 -14.58
CA THR A 174 -22.61 -7.14 -15.48
C THR A 174 -21.80 -5.85 -15.37
N GLY A 175 -20.48 -5.94 -15.64
CA GLY A 175 -19.58 -4.80 -15.61
C GLY A 175 -19.18 -4.39 -14.19
N VAL A 176 -19.07 -3.08 -13.96
CA VAL A 176 -18.74 -2.55 -12.64
C VAL A 176 -19.92 -2.73 -11.72
N SER A 177 -19.70 -3.42 -10.61
CA SER A 177 -20.70 -3.68 -9.56
C SER A 177 -20.09 -3.33 -8.21
N VAL A 178 -20.86 -2.65 -7.36
CA VAL A 178 -20.46 -2.28 -6.00
C VAL A 178 -21.56 -2.75 -5.03
N PRO A 179 -21.49 -4.01 -4.58
CA PRO A 179 -22.51 -4.59 -3.72
C PRO A 179 -22.47 -4.00 -2.31
N GLU A 180 -23.55 -4.25 -1.58
CA GLU A 180 -23.69 -3.91 -0.17
C GLU A 180 -22.49 -4.42 0.66
N GLY A 181 -22.09 -3.65 1.66
CA GLY A 181 -20.94 -3.94 2.53
C GLY A 181 -19.58 -3.51 1.96
N THR A 182 -19.50 -3.22 0.65
CA THR A 182 -18.27 -2.69 0.04
C THR A 182 -17.95 -1.30 0.60
N LEU A 183 -16.67 -1.05 0.91
CA LEU A 183 -16.21 0.31 1.24
C LEU A 183 -15.87 1.05 -0.05
N VAL A 184 -16.26 2.32 -0.14
CA VAL A 184 -15.93 3.22 -1.25
C VAL A 184 -15.18 4.43 -0.73
N LEU A 185 -14.01 4.72 -1.32
CA LEU A 185 -13.24 5.94 -1.04
C LEU A 185 -13.75 7.07 -1.92
N VAL A 186 -14.09 8.18 -1.28
CA VAL A 186 -14.65 9.37 -1.92
C VAL A 186 -13.63 10.49 -1.90
N ASP A 187 -13.35 11.07 -3.05
CA ASP A 187 -12.51 12.26 -3.21
C ASP A 187 -13.40 13.47 -3.48
N THR A 188 -13.41 14.45 -2.55
CA THR A 188 -14.24 15.66 -2.66
C THR A 188 -13.63 16.74 -3.55
N GLY A 189 -12.37 16.61 -3.93
CA GLY A 189 -11.67 17.55 -4.81
C GLY A 189 -11.61 17.12 -6.28
N ARG A 190 -12.25 16.00 -6.61
CA ARG A 190 -12.28 15.49 -7.99
C ARG A 190 -13.53 15.94 -8.72
N ASP A 191 -13.36 16.45 -9.94
CA ASP A 191 -14.49 16.84 -10.78
C ASP A 191 -15.30 15.62 -11.22
N ALA A 192 -16.62 15.70 -11.05
CA ALA A 192 -17.54 14.69 -11.51
C ALA A 192 -17.86 14.89 -13.00
N ILE A 193 -17.53 13.91 -13.81
CA ILE A 193 -17.79 13.88 -15.26
C ILE A 193 -18.86 12.83 -15.59
N ASN A 194 -19.32 12.81 -16.84
CA ASN A 194 -20.27 11.79 -17.29
C ASN A 194 -19.72 10.37 -17.06
N GLY A 195 -20.49 9.53 -16.38
CA GLY A 195 -20.12 8.17 -16.01
C GLY A 195 -19.43 8.03 -14.66
N SER A 196 -19.06 9.12 -13.98
CA SER A 196 -18.50 9.07 -12.62
C SER A 196 -19.45 8.40 -11.64
N LEU A 197 -18.91 7.59 -10.75
CA LEU A 197 -19.61 7.12 -9.56
C LEU A 197 -19.49 8.21 -8.50
N VAL A 198 -20.61 8.75 -8.03
CA VAL A 198 -20.63 9.95 -7.20
C VAL A 198 -21.40 9.72 -5.90
N ILE A 199 -20.96 10.39 -4.87
CA ILE A 199 -21.73 10.60 -3.66
C ILE A 199 -22.42 11.95 -3.80
N ALA A 200 -23.74 11.95 -3.65
CA ALA A 200 -24.57 13.12 -3.85
C ALA A 200 -25.63 13.22 -2.75
N LYS A 201 -26.05 14.46 -2.44
CA LYS A 201 -27.13 14.75 -1.51
C LYS A 201 -28.25 15.47 -2.24
N MET A 202 -29.45 14.96 -2.12
CA MET A 202 -30.65 15.69 -2.56
C MET A 202 -31.00 16.76 -1.54
N VAL A 203 -31.54 17.90 -2.00
CA VAL A 203 -31.90 19.05 -1.12
C VAL A 203 -32.88 18.63 -0.01
N ASP A 204 -33.79 17.72 -0.34
CA ASP A 204 -34.84 17.25 0.56
C ASP A 204 -34.44 15.98 1.37
N ALA A 205 -33.16 15.57 1.30
CA ALA A 205 -32.67 14.40 2.02
C ALA A 205 -31.64 14.77 3.07
N ASN A 206 -31.70 14.10 4.22
CA ASN A 206 -30.69 14.26 5.27
C ASN A 206 -29.42 13.44 5.00
N GLU A 207 -29.54 12.40 4.19
CA GLU A 207 -28.49 11.44 3.88
C GLU A 207 -27.96 11.60 2.47
N ALA A 208 -26.68 11.28 2.29
CA ALA A 208 -26.09 11.16 0.97
C ALA A 208 -26.53 9.88 0.27
N THR A 209 -26.38 9.82 -1.04
CA THR A 209 -26.67 8.65 -1.87
C THR A 209 -25.52 8.35 -2.81
N PHE A 210 -25.30 7.08 -3.14
CA PHE A 210 -24.27 6.61 -4.07
C PHE A 210 -24.91 6.25 -5.41
N LYS A 211 -24.50 6.91 -6.49
CA LYS A 211 -25.09 6.71 -7.83
C LYS A 211 -24.03 6.96 -8.92
N LYS A 212 -24.37 6.57 -10.14
CA LYS A 212 -23.66 6.94 -11.35
C LYS A 212 -24.22 8.24 -11.90
N LEU A 213 -23.36 9.22 -12.14
CA LEU A 213 -23.72 10.45 -12.83
C LEU A 213 -23.83 10.19 -14.33
N ILE A 214 -24.97 10.53 -14.91
CA ILE A 214 -25.21 10.54 -16.36
C ILE A 214 -25.44 11.97 -16.81
N ILE A 215 -24.74 12.40 -17.85
CA ILE A 215 -24.94 13.70 -18.48
C ILE A 215 -25.32 13.42 -19.94
N ASP A 216 -26.53 13.80 -20.32
CA ASP A 216 -27.06 13.57 -21.66
C ASP A 216 -27.83 14.82 -22.11
N GLY A 217 -27.50 15.35 -23.29
CA GLY A 217 -28.14 16.55 -23.85
C GLY A 217 -28.12 17.78 -22.95
N GLY A 218 -27.13 17.90 -22.05
CA GLY A 218 -27.05 18.97 -21.06
C GLY A 218 -27.84 18.72 -19.78
N GLN A 219 -28.66 17.69 -19.76
CA GLN A 219 -29.39 17.23 -18.58
C GLN A 219 -28.49 16.29 -17.74
N LYS A 220 -28.68 16.34 -16.42
CA LYS A 220 -27.94 15.48 -15.47
C LYS A 220 -28.90 14.55 -14.74
N TYR A 221 -28.44 13.31 -14.55
CA TYR A 221 -29.21 12.27 -13.90
C TYR A 221 -28.34 11.49 -12.93
N LEU A 222 -28.94 10.98 -11.86
CA LEU A 222 -28.38 9.98 -10.97
C LEU A 222 -29.00 8.62 -11.26
N LYS A 223 -28.16 7.64 -11.63
CA LYS A 223 -28.58 6.29 -12.00
C LYS A 223 -27.94 5.26 -11.07
N GLY A 224 -28.72 4.29 -10.57
CA GLY A 224 -28.20 3.08 -9.96
C GLY A 224 -27.45 2.24 -10.99
N LEU A 225 -26.49 1.43 -10.56
CA LEU A 225 -25.89 0.39 -11.39
C LEU A 225 -26.85 -0.82 -11.52
N ASN A 226 -27.71 -1.03 -10.53
CA ASN A 226 -28.79 -1.98 -10.58
C ASN A 226 -29.90 -1.45 -11.50
N PRO A 227 -30.23 -2.14 -12.61
CA PRO A 227 -31.23 -1.67 -13.56
C PRO A 227 -32.66 -1.62 -13.00
N ALA A 228 -32.93 -2.28 -11.88
CA ALA A 228 -34.24 -2.22 -11.20
C ALA A 228 -34.49 -0.85 -10.53
N TRP A 229 -33.46 -0.05 -10.34
CA TRP A 229 -33.59 1.26 -9.71
C TRP A 229 -33.82 2.36 -10.75
N PRO A 230 -34.86 3.20 -10.57
CA PRO A 230 -35.16 4.28 -11.52
C PRO A 230 -34.08 5.34 -11.53
N MET A 231 -33.82 5.90 -12.69
CA MET A 231 -32.96 7.05 -12.89
C MET A 231 -33.69 8.30 -12.38
N LYS A 232 -32.98 9.17 -11.63
CA LYS A 232 -33.51 10.45 -11.12
C LYS A 232 -32.84 11.60 -11.84
N GLU A 233 -33.62 12.52 -12.35
CA GLU A 233 -33.14 13.79 -12.89
C GLU A 233 -32.68 14.71 -11.77
N ILE A 234 -31.60 15.45 -12.00
CA ILE A 234 -31.05 16.47 -11.11
C ILE A 234 -31.01 17.83 -11.83
N ASN A 235 -31.78 18.75 -11.36
CA ASN A 235 -32.00 20.07 -11.96
C ASN A 235 -31.76 21.23 -10.96
N GLY A 236 -30.66 21.14 -10.20
CA GLY A 236 -30.33 22.08 -9.12
C GLY A 236 -30.79 21.65 -7.73
N ASN A 237 -31.56 20.56 -7.63
CA ASN A 237 -32.02 19.96 -6.37
C ASN A 237 -31.05 18.94 -5.76
N CYS A 238 -29.81 18.89 -6.26
CA CYS A 238 -28.81 17.91 -5.84
C CYS A 238 -27.42 18.55 -5.77
N LYS A 239 -26.67 18.27 -4.73
CA LYS A 239 -25.25 18.62 -4.59
C LYS A 239 -24.40 17.35 -4.66
N ILE A 240 -23.44 17.33 -5.59
CA ILE A 240 -22.41 16.27 -5.61
C ILE A 240 -21.38 16.59 -4.53
N ILE A 241 -21.11 15.62 -3.65
CA ILE A 241 -20.19 15.73 -2.53
C ILE A 241 -18.78 15.34 -2.97
N GLY A 242 -18.66 14.28 -3.77
CA GLY A 242 -17.39 13.79 -4.29
C GLY A 242 -17.54 12.62 -5.23
N VAL A 243 -16.42 12.19 -5.76
CA VAL A 243 -16.31 11.08 -6.72
C VAL A 243 -15.73 9.85 -6.00
N ALA A 244 -16.35 8.70 -6.17
CA ALA A 244 -15.81 7.42 -5.72
C ALA A 244 -14.59 7.05 -6.58
N VAL A 245 -13.44 6.84 -5.94
CA VAL A 245 -12.16 6.63 -6.62
C VAL A 245 -11.54 5.25 -6.38
N GLN A 246 -12.01 4.56 -5.35
CA GLN A 246 -11.55 3.22 -4.99
C GLN A 246 -12.67 2.45 -4.29
N THR A 247 -12.65 1.14 -4.43
CA THR A 247 -13.49 0.23 -3.65
C THR A 247 -12.62 -0.75 -2.89
N MET A 248 -13.05 -1.16 -1.69
CA MET A 248 -12.45 -2.21 -0.91
C MET A 248 -13.54 -3.16 -0.41
N MET A 249 -13.36 -4.44 -0.67
CA MET A 249 -14.28 -5.50 -0.25
C MET A 249 -13.55 -6.47 0.67
N ARG A 250 -14.12 -6.76 1.82
CA ARG A 250 -13.65 -7.85 2.69
C ARG A 250 -14.35 -9.13 2.26
N LEU A 251 -13.58 -10.20 2.09
CA LEU A 251 -14.10 -11.50 1.64
C LEU A 251 -14.43 -12.46 2.80
N VAL A 252 -14.20 -12.03 4.03
CA VAL A 252 -14.49 -12.75 5.28
C VAL A 252 -14.99 -11.79 6.32
#